data_935ab6db161c6789b1b9e8c3fd567a20
#
_entry.id   935ab6db161c6789b1b9e8c3fd567a20
#
_cell.length_a   1.000
_cell.length_b   1.000
_cell.length_c   1.000
_cell.angle_alpha   90.00
_cell.angle_beta   90.00
_cell.angle_gamma   90.00
#
_symmetry.space_group_name_H-M   'P 1'
#
loop_
_entity.id
_entity.type
_entity.pdbx_description
1 polymer ?
#
loop_
_entity_poly.entity_id
_entity_poly.type
_entity_poly.pdbx_seq_one_letter_code
_entity_poly.pdbx_strand_id
1 'polypeptide(L)'
;MNFREITAGGIAPGVLYRSSSPIDPRQGERRFVADALLRRTGIATVVNTADCRLRFRSFAGYRDTYYARLDATDQVALNMGHSYASEAFLEDMGNGLDFISERPGPYLIHGTEGIERTGYLCMVLEALMGASKEELLADYLRSYEEYRRVEPYTAPWRVARAEAISNLLTFTGAADEAALDRRLEG
;
A
#
# COMPACT_ATOMS: atom_id res chain seq x y z
N MET A 1 6.80 10.27 7.58
CA MET A 1 5.57 9.47 7.65
C MET A 1 4.99 9.41 6.24
N ASN A 2 4.53 8.26 5.80
CA ASN A 2 4.01 8.06 4.45
C ASN A 2 2.46 7.93 4.46
N PHE A 3 1.78 8.66 5.37
CA PHE A 3 0.32 8.67 5.43
C PHE A 3 -0.23 9.67 4.43
N ARG A 4 -1.00 9.18 3.48
CA ARG A 4 -1.71 10.00 2.50
C ARG A 4 -2.94 9.31 1.93
N GLU A 5 -3.82 10.10 1.40
CA GLU A 5 -4.95 9.70 0.59
C GLU A 5 -4.49 9.32 -0.82
N ILE A 6 -5.17 8.37 -1.44
CA ILE A 6 -5.03 7.96 -2.83
C ILE A 6 -6.30 8.33 -3.56
N THR A 7 -6.16 9.08 -4.66
CA THR A 7 -7.28 9.55 -5.48
C THR A 7 -7.06 9.32 -6.99
N ALA A 8 -6.09 8.44 -7.35
CA ALA A 8 -5.81 8.11 -8.75
C ALA A 8 -6.96 7.32 -9.38
N GLY A 9 -7.16 7.51 -10.69
CA GLY A 9 -8.26 6.88 -11.41
C GLY A 9 -9.63 7.27 -10.87
N GLY A 10 -10.52 6.31 -10.74
CA GLY A 10 -11.89 6.49 -10.22
C GLY A 10 -12.03 6.40 -8.70
N ILE A 11 -10.92 6.43 -7.94
CA ILE A 11 -10.98 6.37 -6.46
C ILE A 11 -11.48 7.71 -5.92
N ALA A 12 -12.64 7.68 -5.27
CA ALA A 12 -13.24 8.88 -4.68
C ALA A 12 -12.41 9.39 -3.48
N PRO A 13 -12.38 10.71 -3.25
CA PRO A 13 -11.77 11.28 -2.04
C PRO A 13 -12.34 10.69 -0.75
N GLY A 14 -11.49 10.52 0.27
CA GLY A 14 -11.87 9.97 1.57
C GLY A 14 -12.00 8.46 1.63
N VAL A 15 -11.71 7.73 0.55
CA VAL A 15 -11.96 6.27 0.47
C VAL A 15 -10.73 5.43 0.74
N LEU A 16 -9.60 5.74 0.12
CA LEU A 16 -8.38 4.93 0.20
C LEU A 16 -7.19 5.73 0.73
N TYR A 17 -6.50 5.15 1.69
CA TYR A 17 -5.30 5.72 2.30
C TYR A 17 -4.16 4.71 2.31
N ARG A 18 -2.93 5.20 2.28
CA ARG A 18 -1.73 4.39 2.53
C ARG A 18 -0.82 5.01 3.57
N SER A 19 -0.01 4.20 4.28
CA SER A 19 0.94 4.72 5.27
C SER A 19 2.09 3.76 5.57
N SER A 20 3.10 4.27 6.31
CA SER A 20 3.97 3.42 7.13
C SER A 20 3.16 2.83 8.30
N SER A 21 3.71 1.80 8.94
CA SER A 21 3.03 1.12 10.03
C SER A 21 2.64 2.07 11.17
N PRO A 22 1.35 2.08 11.57
CA PRO A 22 0.89 2.83 12.72
C PRO A 22 1.23 2.19 14.07
N ILE A 23 1.80 0.99 14.05
CA ILE A 23 2.01 0.18 15.27
C ILE A 23 3.45 -0.32 15.44
N ASP A 24 4.26 -0.38 14.37
CA ASP A 24 5.62 -0.93 14.44
C ASP A 24 6.55 0.01 15.24
N PRO A 25 7.16 -0.47 16.33
CA PRO A 25 8.08 0.32 17.15
C PRO A 25 9.27 0.91 16.36
N ARG A 26 9.69 0.27 15.25
CA ARG A 26 10.75 0.77 14.37
C ARG A 26 10.43 2.12 13.73
N GLN A 27 9.15 2.50 13.67
CA GLN A 27 8.70 3.80 13.18
C GLN A 27 8.87 4.94 14.20
N GLY A 28 9.25 4.63 15.45
CA GLY A 28 9.41 5.62 16.51
C GLY A 28 8.13 6.43 16.72
N GLU A 29 8.26 7.74 16.90
CA GLU A 29 7.12 8.67 17.09
C GLU A 29 6.15 8.72 15.90
N ARG A 30 6.62 8.38 14.70
CA ARG A 30 5.79 8.41 13.47
C ARG A 30 4.59 7.48 13.57
N ARG A 31 4.71 6.34 14.28
CA ARG A 31 3.60 5.39 14.47
C ARG A 31 2.44 6.01 15.22
N PHE A 32 2.69 6.81 16.25
CA PHE A 32 1.63 7.46 17.01
C PHE A 32 0.88 8.51 16.19
N VAL A 33 1.61 9.24 15.35
CA VAL A 33 0.99 10.19 14.41
C VAL A 33 0.14 9.45 13.38
N ALA A 34 0.65 8.33 12.84
CA ALA A 34 -0.11 7.51 11.90
C ALA A 34 -1.39 6.96 12.55
N ASP A 35 -1.31 6.40 13.77
CA ASP A 35 -2.48 5.88 14.50
C ASP A 35 -3.52 6.97 14.81
N ALA A 36 -3.07 8.17 15.19
CA ALA A 36 -3.95 9.31 15.40
C ALA A 36 -4.65 9.75 14.08
N LEU A 37 -3.96 9.66 12.95
CA LEU A 37 -4.54 9.95 11.64
C LEU A 37 -5.57 8.90 11.23
N LEU A 38 -5.31 7.60 11.47
CA LEU A 38 -6.31 6.54 11.27
C LEU A 38 -7.61 6.86 11.97
N ARG A 39 -7.52 7.24 13.25
CA ARG A 39 -8.68 7.62 14.04
C ARG A 39 -9.40 8.85 13.49
N ARG A 40 -8.64 9.86 13.10
CA ARG A 40 -9.20 11.13 12.60
C ARG A 40 -9.89 10.97 11.24
N THR A 41 -9.34 10.14 10.36
CA THR A 41 -9.93 9.86 9.04
C THR A 41 -11.06 8.83 9.10
N GLY A 42 -11.31 8.22 10.27
CA GLY A 42 -12.37 7.23 10.42
C GLY A 42 -12.10 5.92 9.67
N ILE A 43 -10.80 5.55 9.49
CA ILE A 43 -10.46 4.28 8.83
C ILE A 43 -11.25 3.14 9.46
N ALA A 44 -11.99 2.41 8.63
CA ALA A 44 -12.80 1.28 9.05
C ALA A 44 -12.16 -0.07 8.73
N THR A 45 -11.40 -0.16 7.64
CA THR A 45 -10.79 -1.42 7.17
C THR A 45 -9.29 -1.25 6.93
N VAL A 46 -8.49 -2.22 7.36
CA VAL A 46 -7.03 -2.16 7.28
C VAL A 46 -6.44 -3.40 6.62
N VAL A 47 -5.52 -3.18 5.68
CA VAL A 47 -4.68 -4.22 5.06
C VAL A 47 -3.23 -4.01 5.47
N ASN A 48 -2.70 -4.94 6.26
CA ASN A 48 -1.29 -4.97 6.67
C ASN A 48 -0.50 -5.91 5.75
N THR A 49 0.34 -5.34 4.90
CA THR A 49 1.15 -6.08 3.94
C THR A 49 2.43 -6.68 4.56
N ALA A 50 2.84 -6.25 5.75
CA ALA A 50 4.19 -6.52 6.29
C ALA A 50 4.27 -7.61 7.34
N ASP A 51 3.29 -7.71 8.21
CA ASP A 51 3.39 -8.52 9.42
C ASP A 51 2.27 -9.56 9.51
N CYS A 52 2.55 -10.69 10.14
CA CYS A 52 1.50 -11.59 10.59
C CYS A 52 0.86 -11.08 11.90
N ARG A 53 -0.36 -11.55 12.18
CA ARG A 53 -1.14 -11.12 13.34
C ARG A 53 -0.45 -11.36 14.69
N LEU A 54 0.25 -12.48 14.85
CA LEU A 54 0.99 -12.78 16.07
C LEU A 54 2.11 -11.77 16.31
N ARG A 55 2.83 -11.38 15.25
CA ARG A 55 3.94 -10.43 15.34
C ARG A 55 3.48 -9.04 15.75
N PHE A 56 2.53 -8.43 15.05
CA PHE A 56 2.18 -7.05 15.36
C PHE A 56 1.43 -6.92 16.71
N ARG A 57 0.70 -7.93 17.15
CA ARG A 57 0.08 -7.95 18.48
C ARG A 57 1.10 -8.00 19.63
N SER A 58 2.32 -8.44 19.36
CA SER A 58 3.42 -8.42 20.33
C SER A 58 4.15 -7.09 20.42
N PHE A 59 3.83 -6.12 19.56
CA PHE A 59 4.48 -4.81 19.58
C PHE A 59 4.14 -4.02 20.86
N ALA A 60 5.17 -3.40 21.44
CA ALA A 60 4.98 -2.58 22.63
C ALA A 60 3.99 -1.43 22.38
N GLY A 61 2.97 -1.32 23.24
CA GLY A 61 1.92 -0.30 23.14
C GLY A 61 0.83 -0.59 22.11
N TYR A 62 0.85 -1.76 21.46
CA TYR A 62 -0.18 -2.12 20.46
C TYR A 62 -1.61 -1.97 21.00
N ARG A 63 -1.88 -2.49 22.21
CA ARG A 63 -3.23 -2.49 22.80
C ARG A 63 -3.82 -1.11 23.07
N ASP A 64 -2.98 -0.09 23.14
CA ASP A 64 -3.38 1.29 23.42
C ASP A 64 -3.71 2.08 22.15
N THR A 65 -3.51 1.49 20.97
CA THR A 65 -3.72 2.12 19.67
C THR A 65 -5.18 2.08 19.22
N TYR A 66 -5.56 3.02 18.36
CA TYR A 66 -6.81 2.94 17.61
C TYR A 66 -6.82 1.72 16.69
N TYR A 67 -5.67 1.41 16.11
CA TYR A 67 -5.46 0.23 15.27
C TYR A 67 -5.90 -1.07 15.94
N ALA A 68 -5.60 -1.26 17.23
CA ALA A 68 -5.99 -2.46 17.97
C ALA A 68 -7.51 -2.62 18.13
N ARG A 69 -8.27 -1.53 17.99
CA ARG A 69 -9.73 -1.55 18.06
C ARG A 69 -10.39 -2.05 16.78
N LEU A 70 -9.66 -1.97 15.65
CA LEU A 70 -10.08 -2.47 14.34
C LEU A 70 -9.69 -3.94 14.09
N ASP A 71 -9.14 -4.61 15.10
CA ASP A 71 -8.41 -5.86 14.92
C ASP A 71 -9.28 -7.09 14.63
N ALA A 72 -10.49 -7.15 15.13
CA ALA A 72 -11.21 -8.44 15.18
C ALA A 72 -11.77 -8.88 13.81
N THR A 73 -12.32 -7.97 13.04
CA THR A 73 -13.05 -8.27 11.80
C THR A 73 -12.63 -7.40 10.60
N ASP A 74 -12.06 -6.22 10.88
CA ASP A 74 -11.82 -5.19 9.88
C ASP A 74 -10.35 -5.03 9.53
N GLN A 75 -9.54 -6.07 9.80
CA GLN A 75 -8.13 -6.09 9.54
C GLN A 75 -7.64 -7.43 9.01
N VAL A 76 -6.96 -7.41 7.87
CA VAL A 76 -6.19 -8.56 7.34
C VAL A 76 -4.68 -8.32 7.50
N ALA A 77 -3.98 -9.40 7.84
CA ALA A 77 -2.52 -9.45 7.99
C ALA A 77 -1.97 -10.41 6.94
N LEU A 78 -1.47 -9.88 5.83
CA LEU A 78 -1.05 -10.66 4.67
C LEU A 78 0.36 -11.24 4.86
N ASN A 79 1.22 -10.57 5.63
CA ASN A 79 2.61 -11.00 5.84
C ASN A 79 3.35 -11.29 4.53
N MET A 80 3.15 -10.47 3.52
CA MET A 80 3.67 -10.65 2.17
C MET A 80 5.19 -10.74 2.15
N GLY A 81 5.73 -11.63 1.34
CA GLY A 81 7.16 -11.72 1.03
C GLY A 81 7.67 -10.55 0.17
N HIS A 82 8.88 -10.69 -0.37
CA HIS A 82 9.50 -9.73 -1.30
C HIS A 82 9.71 -10.29 -2.71
N SER A 83 9.19 -11.48 -2.99
CA SER A 83 9.27 -12.11 -4.32
C SER A 83 7.99 -11.79 -5.09
N TYR A 84 7.92 -10.59 -5.65
CA TYR A 84 6.70 -9.99 -6.23
C TYR A 84 6.06 -10.78 -7.38
N ALA A 85 6.81 -11.64 -8.04
CA ALA A 85 6.31 -12.53 -9.11
C ALA A 85 6.00 -13.95 -8.60
N SER A 86 6.16 -14.25 -7.30
CA SER A 86 5.86 -15.58 -6.77
C SER A 86 4.35 -15.80 -6.64
N GLU A 87 3.91 -17.03 -6.82
CA GLU A 87 2.52 -17.43 -6.63
C GLU A 87 2.00 -17.04 -5.25
N ALA A 88 2.78 -17.28 -4.19
CA ALA A 88 2.42 -16.90 -2.83
C ALA A 88 2.22 -15.39 -2.66
N PHE A 89 3.04 -14.55 -3.29
CA PHE A 89 2.86 -13.09 -3.24
C PHE A 89 1.59 -12.66 -3.96
N LEU A 90 1.31 -13.24 -5.12
CA LEU A 90 0.10 -12.94 -5.91
C LEU A 90 -1.17 -13.44 -5.19
N GLU A 91 -1.10 -14.58 -4.51
CA GLU A 91 -2.19 -15.09 -3.66
C GLU A 91 -2.46 -14.15 -2.48
N ASP A 92 -1.42 -13.71 -1.75
CA ASP A 92 -1.56 -12.73 -0.68
C ASP A 92 -2.16 -11.41 -1.18
N MET A 93 -1.77 -10.96 -2.38
CA MET A 93 -2.37 -9.77 -3.01
C MET A 93 -3.85 -9.99 -3.30
N GLY A 94 -4.23 -11.13 -3.89
CA GLY A 94 -5.63 -11.50 -4.12
C GLY A 94 -6.44 -11.48 -2.84
N ASN A 95 -5.92 -12.11 -1.77
CA ASN A 95 -6.56 -12.10 -0.45
C ASN A 95 -6.78 -10.68 0.09
N GLY A 96 -5.85 -9.76 -0.16
CA GLY A 96 -5.98 -8.36 0.21
C GLY A 96 -7.08 -7.63 -0.58
N LEU A 97 -7.17 -7.88 -1.88
CA LEU A 97 -8.21 -7.31 -2.76
C LEU A 97 -9.61 -7.83 -2.39
N ASP A 98 -9.74 -9.14 -2.19
CA ASP A 98 -11.00 -9.77 -1.77
C ASP A 98 -11.45 -9.21 -0.41
N PHE A 99 -10.52 -9.08 0.53
CA PHE A 99 -10.81 -8.49 1.84
C PHE A 99 -11.35 -7.07 1.75
N ILE A 100 -10.79 -6.22 0.88
CA ILE A 100 -11.25 -4.86 0.63
C ILE A 100 -12.65 -4.88 -0.01
N SER A 101 -12.90 -5.76 -0.98
CA SER A 101 -14.16 -5.83 -1.72
C SER A 101 -15.37 -6.20 -0.85
N GLU A 102 -15.13 -6.93 0.24
CA GLU A 102 -16.15 -7.42 1.15
C GLU A 102 -16.46 -6.48 2.33
N ARG A 103 -15.76 -5.37 2.48
CA ARG A 103 -15.82 -4.54 3.68
C ARG A 103 -16.02 -3.05 3.37
N PRO A 104 -16.60 -2.30 4.31
CA PRO A 104 -16.78 -0.87 4.11
C PRO A 104 -15.46 -0.09 4.27
N GLY A 105 -15.28 0.98 3.50
CA GLY A 105 -14.24 2.00 3.71
C GLY A 105 -14.61 3.00 4.82
N PRO A 106 -13.71 3.95 5.10
CA PRO A 106 -12.43 4.16 4.45
C PRO A 106 -11.39 3.09 4.74
N TYR A 107 -10.52 2.83 3.75
CA TYR A 107 -9.49 1.79 3.79
C TYR A 107 -8.12 2.35 4.08
N LEU A 108 -7.30 1.62 4.84
CA LEU A 108 -5.88 1.85 4.96
C LEU A 108 -5.09 0.63 4.46
N ILE A 109 -4.15 0.84 3.56
CA ILE A 109 -3.12 -0.14 3.21
C ILE A 109 -1.80 0.33 3.80
N HIS A 110 -1.13 -0.53 4.58
CA HIS A 110 0.16 -0.21 5.16
C HIS A 110 1.13 -1.39 5.17
N GLY A 111 2.40 -1.08 5.24
CA GLY A 111 3.48 -2.02 5.51
C GLY A 111 4.39 -1.45 6.59
N THR A 112 5.61 -1.92 6.72
CA THR A 112 6.57 -1.33 7.68
C THR A 112 6.82 0.15 7.34
N GLU A 113 7.29 0.45 6.14
CA GLU A 113 7.52 1.82 5.66
C GLU A 113 6.38 2.35 4.77
N GLY A 114 5.53 1.45 4.28
CA GLY A 114 4.44 1.79 3.37
C GLY A 114 4.90 2.14 1.96
N ILE A 115 6.02 1.59 1.49
CA ILE A 115 6.63 1.92 0.19
C ILE A 115 6.40 0.80 -0.82
N GLU A 116 7.16 -0.30 -0.74
CA GLU A 116 7.26 -1.31 -1.80
C GLU A 116 6.00 -2.19 -1.90
N ARG A 117 5.78 -3.12 -0.97
CA ARG A 117 4.60 -4.02 -0.95
C ARG A 117 3.28 -3.25 -0.90
N THR A 118 3.23 -2.25 -0.04
CA THR A 118 2.10 -1.32 0.05
C THR A 118 1.87 -0.58 -1.26
N GLY A 119 2.96 -0.07 -1.86
CA GLY A 119 2.91 0.62 -3.14
C GLY A 119 2.42 -0.27 -4.27
N TYR A 120 2.86 -1.52 -4.31
CA TYR A 120 2.40 -2.46 -5.33
C TYR A 120 0.90 -2.76 -5.21
N LEU A 121 0.41 -3.07 -4.00
CA LEU A 121 -1.03 -3.30 -3.80
C LEU A 121 -1.87 -2.05 -4.12
N CYS A 122 -1.38 -0.85 -3.76
CA CYS A 122 -2.04 0.40 -4.14
C CYS A 122 -2.08 0.60 -5.64
N MET A 123 -0.96 0.41 -6.36
CA MET A 123 -0.93 0.49 -7.83
C MET A 123 -1.92 -0.47 -8.50
N VAL A 124 -2.07 -1.68 -7.96
CA VAL A 124 -3.06 -2.64 -8.50
C VAL A 124 -4.48 -2.11 -8.31
N LEU A 125 -4.83 -1.60 -7.13
CA LEU A 125 -6.14 -0.98 -6.89
C LEU A 125 -6.39 0.23 -7.78
N GLU A 126 -5.42 1.12 -7.90
CA GLU A 126 -5.48 2.30 -8.77
C GLU A 126 -5.69 1.89 -10.24
N ALA A 127 -4.95 0.88 -10.72
CA ALA A 127 -5.10 0.35 -12.07
C ALA A 127 -6.49 -0.26 -12.31
N LEU A 128 -7.02 -1.03 -11.37
CA LEU A 128 -8.37 -1.58 -11.41
C LEU A 128 -9.45 -0.49 -11.41
N MET A 129 -9.14 0.68 -10.87
CA MET A 129 -10.00 1.87 -10.85
C MET A 129 -9.75 2.81 -12.05
N GLY A 130 -9.00 2.37 -13.06
CA GLY A 130 -8.80 3.08 -14.30
C GLY A 130 -7.76 4.20 -14.24
N ALA A 131 -6.80 4.14 -13.32
CA ALA A 131 -5.69 5.09 -13.28
C ALA A 131 -4.74 4.88 -14.48
N SER A 132 -4.25 5.98 -15.04
CA SER A 132 -3.21 5.96 -16.07
C SER A 132 -1.85 5.50 -15.50
N LYS A 133 -0.97 5.00 -16.37
CA LYS A 133 0.40 4.62 -15.97
C LYS A 133 1.12 5.77 -15.25
N GLU A 134 0.96 7.00 -15.70
CA GLU A 134 1.55 8.18 -15.10
C GLU A 134 1.06 8.41 -13.67
N GLU A 135 -0.23 8.25 -13.40
CA GLU A 135 -0.80 8.36 -12.06
C GLU A 135 -0.27 7.25 -11.13
N LEU A 136 -0.23 6.00 -11.61
CA LEU A 136 0.31 4.85 -10.87
C LEU A 136 1.77 5.08 -10.46
N LEU A 137 2.60 5.51 -11.41
CA LEU A 137 4.01 5.79 -11.16
C LEU A 137 4.20 6.99 -10.24
N ALA A 138 3.39 8.04 -10.39
CA ALA A 138 3.45 9.23 -9.54
C ALA A 138 3.16 8.88 -8.07
N ASP A 139 2.11 8.10 -7.77
CA ASP A 139 1.84 7.69 -6.39
C ASP A 139 2.94 6.79 -5.84
N TYR A 140 3.40 5.80 -6.60
CA TYR A 140 4.44 4.89 -6.14
C TYR A 140 5.74 5.64 -5.80
N LEU A 141 6.22 6.48 -6.72
CA LEU A 141 7.47 7.24 -6.58
C LEU A 141 7.41 8.30 -5.49
N ARG A 142 6.25 8.89 -5.25
CA ARG A 142 6.04 9.84 -4.18
C ARG A 142 6.46 9.28 -2.81
N SER A 143 6.33 7.96 -2.58
CA SER A 143 6.80 7.32 -1.35
C SER A 143 8.32 7.35 -1.22
N TYR A 144 9.05 7.21 -2.32
CA TYR A 144 10.50 7.34 -2.32
C TYR A 144 10.94 8.80 -2.11
N GLU A 145 10.27 9.73 -2.75
CA GLU A 145 10.56 11.17 -2.66
C GLU A 145 10.29 11.71 -1.25
N GLU A 146 9.10 11.45 -0.71
CA GLU A 146 8.69 12.04 0.57
C GLU A 146 9.22 11.29 1.79
N TYR A 147 9.27 9.96 1.76
CA TYR A 147 9.67 9.16 2.93
C TYR A 147 11.18 8.88 2.94
N ARG A 148 11.76 8.45 1.82
CA ARG A 148 13.20 8.15 1.69
C ARG A 148 14.04 9.34 1.25
N ARG A 149 13.41 10.47 0.90
CA ARG A 149 14.09 11.69 0.42
C ARG A 149 14.93 11.46 -0.83
N VAL A 150 14.44 10.62 -1.72
CA VAL A 150 15.08 10.35 -3.01
C VAL A 150 14.71 11.48 -3.98
N GLU A 151 15.71 12.19 -4.49
CA GLU A 151 15.51 13.26 -5.47
C GLU A 151 15.04 12.69 -6.82
N PRO A 152 14.04 13.29 -7.47
CA PRO A 152 13.58 12.88 -8.79
C PRO A 152 14.69 12.82 -9.83
N TYR A 153 14.60 11.85 -10.74
CA TYR A 153 15.52 11.62 -11.86
C TYR A 153 16.95 11.20 -11.48
N THR A 154 17.25 10.99 -10.21
CA THR A 154 18.52 10.40 -9.75
C THR A 154 18.56 8.89 -10.02
N ALA A 155 19.74 8.27 -9.87
CA ALA A 155 19.86 6.83 -10.06
C ALA A 155 18.94 6.00 -9.14
N PRO A 156 18.83 6.27 -7.81
CA PRO A 156 17.89 5.57 -6.96
C PRO A 156 16.42 5.76 -7.38
N TRP A 157 16.04 6.95 -7.84
CA TRP A 157 14.69 7.21 -8.34
C TRP A 157 14.38 6.39 -9.60
N ARG A 158 15.33 6.32 -10.54
CA ARG A 158 15.16 5.51 -11.76
C ARG A 158 15.05 4.02 -11.46
N VAL A 159 15.77 3.53 -10.45
CA VAL A 159 15.65 2.14 -9.98
C VAL A 159 14.24 1.89 -9.45
N ALA A 160 13.73 2.77 -8.58
CA ALA A 160 12.36 2.66 -8.04
C ALA A 160 11.29 2.70 -9.15
N ARG A 161 11.48 3.56 -10.17
CA ARG A 161 10.57 3.62 -11.33
C ARG A 161 10.61 2.33 -12.15
N ALA A 162 11.79 1.78 -12.40
CA ALA A 162 11.94 0.53 -13.13
C ALA A 162 11.31 -0.65 -12.38
N GLU A 163 11.43 -0.68 -11.05
CA GLU A 163 10.78 -1.66 -10.18
C GLU A 163 9.25 -1.56 -10.29
N ALA A 164 8.68 -0.35 -10.19
CA ALA A 164 7.25 -0.13 -10.33
C ALA A 164 6.73 -0.63 -11.69
N ILE A 165 7.42 -0.33 -12.79
CA ILE A 165 7.08 -0.80 -14.12
C ILE A 165 7.15 -2.32 -14.19
N SER A 166 8.23 -2.94 -13.71
CA SER A 166 8.37 -4.40 -13.67
C SER A 166 7.22 -5.08 -12.93
N ASN A 167 6.78 -4.50 -11.81
CA ASN A 167 5.65 -4.98 -11.04
C ASN A 167 4.32 -4.88 -11.83
N LEU A 168 4.10 -3.76 -12.51
CA LEU A 168 2.92 -3.58 -13.38
C LEU A 168 2.92 -4.55 -14.57
N LEU A 169 4.07 -4.78 -15.21
CA LEU A 169 4.21 -5.76 -16.28
C LEU A 169 3.87 -7.18 -15.78
N THR A 170 4.38 -7.54 -14.61
CA THR A 170 4.09 -8.83 -13.97
C THR A 170 2.60 -8.99 -13.69
N PHE A 171 1.98 -7.98 -13.07
CA PHE A 171 0.56 -8.01 -12.72
C PHE A 171 -0.35 -8.10 -13.97
N THR A 172 -0.08 -7.27 -14.96
CA THR A 172 -0.91 -7.19 -16.17
C THR A 172 -0.59 -8.28 -17.20
N GLY A 173 0.56 -8.96 -17.08
CA GLY A 173 1.08 -9.86 -18.11
C GLY A 173 1.44 -9.14 -19.42
N ALA A 174 1.67 -7.83 -19.38
CA ALA A 174 2.13 -7.06 -20.53
C ALA A 174 3.60 -7.37 -20.85
N ALA A 175 3.93 -7.46 -22.13
CA ALA A 175 5.29 -7.81 -22.56
C ALA A 175 6.28 -6.64 -22.43
N ASP A 176 5.80 -5.41 -22.52
CA ASP A 176 6.58 -4.18 -22.47
C ASP A 176 5.71 -2.98 -22.05
N GLU A 177 6.31 -1.80 -21.87
CA GLU A 177 5.60 -0.58 -21.46
C GLU A 177 4.51 -0.17 -22.47
N ALA A 178 4.73 -0.36 -23.78
CA ALA A 178 3.72 -0.02 -24.79
C ALA A 178 2.50 -0.96 -24.72
N ALA A 179 2.72 -2.24 -24.40
CA ALA A 179 1.63 -3.18 -24.15
C ALA A 179 0.92 -2.89 -22.82
N LEU A 180 1.65 -2.39 -21.80
CA LEU A 180 1.08 -1.95 -20.54
C LEU A 180 0.13 -0.77 -20.74
N ASP A 181 0.56 0.26 -21.50
CA ASP A 181 -0.28 1.42 -21.81
C ASP A 181 -1.61 0.98 -22.44
N ARG A 182 -1.56 0.14 -23.46
CA ARG A 182 -2.79 -0.39 -24.11
C ARG A 182 -3.71 -1.17 -23.17
N ARG A 183 -3.16 -1.82 -22.14
CA ARG A 183 -3.96 -2.58 -21.15
C ARG A 183 -4.60 -1.69 -20.10
N LEU A 184 -3.99 -0.56 -19.78
CA LEU A 184 -4.54 0.41 -18.83
C LEU A 184 -5.58 1.34 -19.46
N GLU A 185 -5.54 1.51 -20.81
CA GLU A 185 -6.50 2.35 -21.54
C GLU A 185 -7.79 1.60 -21.94
N GLY A 186 -7.81 0.26 -21.89
CA GLY A 186 -8.94 -0.60 -22.32
C GLY A 186 -9.77 -1.13 -21.20
#